data_768b639fba20462944e6315a4d8e14dd
#
_entry.id   768b639fba20462944e6315a4d8e14dd
#
_cell.length_a   1.000
_cell.length_b   1.000
_cell.length_c   1.000
_cell.angle_alpha   90.00
_cell.angle_beta   90.00
_cell.angle_gamma   90.00
#
_symmetry.space_group_name_H-M   'P 1'
#
loop_
_entity.id
_entity.type
_entity.pdbx_description
1 polymer ?
#
loop_
_entity_poly.entity_id
_entity_poly.type
_entity_poly.pdbx_seq_one_letter_code
_entity_poly.pdbx_strand_id
1 'polypeptide(L)'
;MNNKKNTKESEDHLRILRSFHNNPESSQRELANNLDVSLGKLNYLIKELVKKGFVKIQNFKNSEKKSSYFYVITPQGISQKIKLTQSFMKRKMKEYEELKKDL
;
A
#
# COMPACT_ATOMS: atom_id res chain seq x y z
N MET A 1 -21.81 -1.89 -11.23
CA MET A 1 -20.52 -1.32 -10.85
C MET A 1 -20.03 -1.94 -9.55
N ASN A 2 -18.88 -2.57 -9.59
CA ASN A 2 -18.41 -3.32 -8.43
C ASN A 2 -17.48 -2.47 -7.55
N ASN A 3 -18.08 -1.61 -6.74
CA ASN A 3 -17.35 -0.69 -5.87
C ASN A 3 -16.56 -1.40 -4.76
N LYS A 4 -16.99 -2.60 -4.37
CA LYS A 4 -16.32 -3.37 -3.31
C LYS A 4 -14.92 -3.81 -3.71
N LYS A 5 -14.74 -4.28 -4.94
CA LYS A 5 -13.43 -4.71 -5.43
C LYS A 5 -12.46 -3.54 -5.51
N ASN A 6 -12.90 -2.40 -6.06
CA ASN A 6 -12.07 -1.21 -6.18
C ASN A 6 -11.69 -0.64 -4.81
N THR A 7 -12.62 -0.69 -3.85
CA THR A 7 -12.37 -0.24 -2.49
C THR A 7 -11.32 -1.11 -1.81
N LYS A 8 -11.44 -2.43 -1.96
CA LYS A 8 -10.49 -3.37 -1.36
C LYS A 8 -9.09 -3.17 -1.93
N GLU A 9 -8.96 -3.06 -3.24
CA GLU A 9 -7.67 -2.79 -3.89
C GLU A 9 -7.10 -1.46 -3.44
N SER A 10 -7.92 -0.42 -3.34
CA SER A 10 -7.49 0.90 -2.89
C SER A 10 -6.96 0.86 -1.46
N GLU A 11 -7.63 0.14 -0.58
CA GLU A 11 -7.18 -0.04 0.80
C GLU A 11 -5.84 -0.80 0.84
N ASP A 12 -5.71 -1.85 0.05
CA ASP A 12 -4.48 -2.63 -0.03
C ASP A 12 -3.33 -1.77 -0.56
N HIS A 13 -3.57 -0.97 -1.59
CA HIS A 13 -2.56 -0.05 -2.13
C HIS A 13 -2.13 0.97 -1.06
N LEU A 14 -3.08 1.53 -0.33
CA LEU A 14 -2.76 2.49 0.74
C LEU A 14 -1.91 1.84 1.83
N ARG A 15 -2.26 0.63 2.24
CA ARG A 15 -1.50 -0.10 3.27
C ARG A 15 -0.06 -0.35 2.83
N ILE A 16 0.13 -0.71 1.56
CA ILE A 16 1.47 -0.94 1.00
C ILE A 16 2.25 0.38 0.95
N LEU A 17 1.65 1.45 0.45
CA LEU A 17 2.31 2.75 0.37
C LEU A 17 2.70 3.25 1.76
N ARG A 18 1.84 3.07 2.76
CA ARG A 18 2.16 3.43 4.14
C ARG A 18 3.34 2.61 4.66
N SER A 19 3.36 1.31 4.37
CA SER A 19 4.45 0.44 4.81
C SER A 19 5.78 0.83 4.18
N PHE A 20 5.78 1.18 2.90
CA PHE A 20 7.01 1.63 2.24
C PHE A 20 7.52 2.94 2.83
N HIS A 21 6.62 3.82 3.23
CA HIS A 21 7.00 5.08 3.87
C HIS A 21 7.60 4.84 5.27
N ASN A 22 6.96 3.96 6.05
CA ASN A 22 7.34 3.72 7.44
C ASN A 22 8.51 2.76 7.59
N ASN A 23 8.58 1.76 6.72
CA ASN A 23 9.58 0.69 6.81
C ASN A 23 10.12 0.35 5.40
N PRO A 24 10.92 1.22 4.80
CA PRO A 24 11.39 1.00 3.43
C PRO A 24 12.30 -0.22 3.27
N GLU A 25 12.87 -0.71 4.37
CA GLU A 25 13.81 -1.82 4.36
C GLU A 25 13.17 -3.19 4.63
N SER A 26 11.86 -3.24 4.82
CA SER A 26 11.17 -4.50 5.07
C SER A 26 11.28 -5.42 3.85
N SER A 27 11.54 -6.71 4.10
CA SER A 27 11.47 -7.70 3.05
C SER A 27 10.02 -7.88 2.59
N GLN A 28 9.84 -8.42 1.38
CA GLN A 28 8.48 -8.71 0.90
C GLN A 28 7.74 -9.69 1.81
N ARG A 29 8.48 -10.66 2.37
CA ARG A 29 7.88 -11.65 3.28
C ARG A 29 7.37 -10.98 4.57
N GLU A 30 8.19 -10.11 5.17
CA GLU A 30 7.78 -9.35 6.35
C GLU A 30 6.57 -8.48 6.04
N LEU A 31 6.59 -7.81 4.89
CA LEU A 31 5.50 -6.95 4.47
C LEU A 31 4.22 -7.74 4.27
N ALA A 32 4.29 -8.89 3.61
CA ALA A 32 3.14 -9.75 3.41
C ALA A 32 2.54 -10.20 4.74
N ASN A 33 3.40 -10.59 5.68
CA ASN A 33 2.96 -10.98 7.02
C ASN A 33 2.28 -9.83 7.75
N ASN A 34 2.87 -8.63 7.70
CA ASN A 34 2.32 -7.46 8.37
C ASN A 34 0.98 -7.03 7.79
N LEU A 35 0.79 -7.22 6.49
CA LEU A 35 -0.44 -6.86 5.81
C LEU A 35 -1.46 -7.99 5.76
N ASP A 36 -1.09 -9.15 6.27
CA ASP A 36 -1.94 -10.36 6.29
C ASP A 36 -2.42 -10.72 4.88
N VAL A 37 -1.49 -10.75 3.94
CA VAL A 37 -1.75 -11.18 2.56
C VAL A 37 -0.71 -12.21 2.17
N SER A 38 -1.02 -13.01 1.15
CA SER A 38 -0.05 -13.95 0.60
C SER A 38 1.07 -13.20 -0.11
N LEU A 39 2.22 -13.84 -0.23
CA LEU A 39 3.36 -13.28 -0.95
C LEU A 39 3.02 -13.02 -2.41
N GLY A 40 2.25 -13.94 -3.03
CA GLY A 40 1.80 -13.76 -4.41
C GLY A 40 0.89 -12.57 -4.59
N LYS A 41 -0.04 -12.38 -3.66
CA LYS A 41 -0.94 -11.22 -3.68
C LYS A 41 -0.15 -9.91 -3.52
N LEU A 42 0.79 -9.89 -2.57
CA LEU A 42 1.65 -8.73 -2.37
C LEU A 42 2.43 -8.39 -3.63
N ASN A 43 3.03 -9.39 -4.25
CA ASN A 43 3.79 -9.21 -5.49
C ASN A 43 2.94 -8.61 -6.59
N TYR A 44 1.72 -9.11 -6.75
CA TYR A 44 0.78 -8.58 -7.72
C TYR A 44 0.48 -7.10 -7.46
N LEU A 45 0.20 -6.76 -6.21
CA LEU A 45 -0.14 -5.38 -5.83
C LEU A 45 1.03 -4.43 -6.03
N ILE A 46 2.25 -4.86 -5.69
CA ILE A 46 3.45 -4.05 -5.88
C ILE A 46 3.69 -3.81 -7.37
N LYS A 47 3.54 -4.84 -8.20
CA LYS A 47 3.69 -4.69 -9.65
C LYS A 47 2.69 -3.70 -10.22
N GLU A 48 1.47 -3.69 -9.72
CA GLU A 48 0.47 -2.69 -10.12
C GLU A 48 0.92 -1.27 -9.76
N LEU A 49 1.43 -1.07 -8.56
CA LEU A 49 1.90 0.24 -8.12
C LEU A 49 3.09 0.72 -8.95
N VAL A 50 4.00 -0.19 -9.29
CA VAL A 50 5.14 0.12 -10.16
C VAL A 50 4.66 0.49 -11.55
N LYS A 51 3.75 -0.31 -12.11
CA LYS A 51 3.20 -0.07 -13.45
C LYS A 51 2.49 1.28 -13.55
N LYS A 52 1.81 1.69 -12.48
CA LYS A 52 1.11 2.98 -12.44
C LYS A 52 2.03 4.15 -12.15
N GLY A 53 3.31 3.89 -11.89
CA GLY A 53 4.29 4.95 -11.63
C GLY A 53 4.25 5.50 -10.21
N PHE A 54 3.62 4.80 -9.28
CA PHE A 54 3.52 5.23 -7.89
C PHE A 54 4.69 4.77 -7.03
N VAL A 55 5.39 3.73 -7.48
CA VAL A 55 6.50 3.13 -6.77
C VAL A 55 7.61 2.82 -7.77
N LYS A 56 8.86 3.02 -7.35
CA LYS A 56 10.04 2.58 -8.08
C LYS A 56 10.75 1.51 -7.29
N ILE A 57 11.30 0.53 -7.99
CA ILE A 57 12.18 -0.45 -7.39
C ILE A 57 13.61 0.03 -7.61
N GLN A 58 14.37 0.19 -6.54
CA GLN A 58 15.79 0.50 -6.62
C GLN A 58 16.61 -0.67 -6.09
N ASN A 59 17.60 -1.08 -6.87
CA ASN A 59 18.55 -2.08 -6.43
C ASN A 59 19.53 -1.43 -5.47
N PHE A 60 19.65 -2.02 -4.30
CA PHE A 60 20.64 -1.61 -3.34
C PHE A 60 21.78 -2.63 -3.35
N LYS A 61 22.96 -2.19 -3.80
CA LYS A 61 24.15 -3.01 -3.74
C LYS A 61 24.86 -2.75 -2.42
N ASN A 62 24.58 -3.60 -1.46
CA ASN A 62 25.33 -3.64 -0.22
C ASN A 62 26.16 -4.92 -0.23
N SER A 63 27.44 -4.81 0.13
CA SER A 63 28.34 -5.96 0.19
C SER A 63 27.85 -7.06 1.14
N GLU A 64 27.02 -6.72 2.10
CA GLU A 64 26.50 -7.68 3.08
C GLU A 64 25.15 -8.30 2.69
N LYS A 65 24.38 -7.63 1.83
CA LYS A 65 23.07 -8.11 1.40
C LYS A 65 22.96 -8.01 -0.12
N LYS A 66 23.31 -9.06 -0.79
CA LYS A 66 23.44 -9.08 -2.25
C LYS A 66 22.14 -8.90 -3.04
N SER A 67 20.97 -8.87 -2.42
CA SER A 67 19.70 -8.81 -3.14
C SER A 67 18.66 -7.98 -2.41
N SER A 68 19.07 -6.87 -1.82
CA SER A 68 18.10 -5.96 -1.19
C SER A 68 17.52 -5.04 -2.24
N TYR A 69 16.21 -5.03 -2.32
CA TYR A 69 15.45 -4.09 -3.14
C TYR A 69 14.84 -3.05 -2.22
N PHE A 70 15.02 -1.79 -2.59
CA PHE A 70 14.27 -0.72 -1.97
C PHE A 70 13.09 -0.36 -2.83
N TYR A 71 11.96 -0.13 -2.20
CA TYR A 71 10.81 0.45 -2.85
C TYR A 71 10.75 1.92 -2.47
N VAL A 72 10.75 2.78 -3.47
CA VAL A 72 10.70 4.22 -3.27
C VAL A 72 9.38 4.73 -3.83
N ILE A 73 8.67 5.50 -3.01
CA ILE A 73 7.41 6.12 -3.45
C ILE A 73 7.77 7.33 -4.31
N THR A 74 7.21 7.37 -5.52
CA THR A 74 7.40 8.50 -6.45
C THR A 74 6.56 9.69 -6.00
N PRO A 75 6.81 10.91 -6.54
CA PRO A 75 5.92 12.04 -6.28
C PRO A 75 4.47 11.75 -6.63
N GLN A 76 4.22 11.02 -7.73
CA GLN A 76 2.88 10.58 -8.09
C GLN A 76 2.31 9.62 -7.05
N GLY A 77 3.17 8.76 -6.50
CA GLY A 77 2.77 7.84 -5.43
C GLY A 77 2.38 8.55 -4.16
N ILE A 78 3.09 9.62 -3.81
CA ILE A 78 2.76 10.45 -2.66
C ILE A 78 1.39 11.09 -2.85
N SER A 79 1.13 11.66 -4.03
CA SER A 79 -0.18 12.24 -4.35
C SER A 79 -1.27 11.19 -4.27
N GLN A 80 -1.02 9.99 -4.78
CA GLN A 80 -1.98 8.90 -4.73
C GLN A 80 -2.24 8.46 -3.30
N LYS A 81 -1.20 8.37 -2.47
CA LYS A 81 -1.35 8.03 -1.06
C LYS A 81 -2.26 9.02 -0.34
N ILE A 82 -2.10 10.31 -0.62
CA ILE A 82 -2.94 11.36 -0.04
C ILE A 82 -4.40 11.17 -0.47
N LYS A 83 -4.64 10.96 -1.76
CA LYS A 83 -6.00 10.72 -2.27
C LYS A 83 -6.66 9.51 -1.63
N LEU A 84 -5.92 8.41 -1.54
CA LEU A 84 -6.41 7.17 -0.94
C LEU A 84 -6.71 7.38 0.55
N THR A 85 -5.84 8.11 1.25
CA THR A 85 -6.04 8.44 2.66
C THR A 85 -7.32 9.23 2.86
N GLN A 86 -7.54 10.25 2.03
CA GLN A 86 -8.75 11.08 2.10
C GLN A 86 -10.01 10.26 1.83
N SER A 87 -9.99 9.40 0.83
CA SER A 87 -11.11 8.51 0.51
C SER A 87 -11.40 7.55 1.65
N PHE A 88 -10.35 6.97 2.21
CA PHE A 88 -10.47 6.05 3.33
C PHE A 88 -11.07 6.74 4.56
N MET A 89 -10.58 7.93 4.87
CA MET A 89 -11.11 8.73 5.99
C MET A 89 -12.58 9.05 5.80
N LYS A 90 -12.97 9.43 4.59
CA LYS A 90 -14.37 9.70 4.29
C LYS A 90 -15.27 8.49 4.58
N ARG A 91 -14.82 7.30 4.14
CA ARG A 91 -15.58 6.07 4.39
C ARG A 91 -15.66 5.76 5.87
N LYS A 92 -14.56 5.92 6.60
CA LYS A 92 -14.54 5.67 8.04
C LYS A 92 -15.41 6.66 8.80
N MET A 93 -15.41 7.93 8.40
CA MET A 93 -16.30 8.93 8.98
C MET A 93 -17.75 8.56 8.76
N LYS A 94 -18.10 8.12 7.55
CA LYS A 94 -19.47 7.71 7.23
C LYS A 94 -19.88 6.50 8.08
N GLU A 95 -19.01 5.50 8.18
CA GLU A 95 -19.26 4.32 9.01
C GLU A 95 -19.49 4.72 10.48
N TYR A 96 -18.65 5.62 10.96
CA TYR A 96 -18.74 6.13 12.33
C TYR A 96 -20.11 6.80 12.56
N GLU A 97 -20.52 7.68 11.65
CA GLU A 97 -21.81 8.36 11.76
C GLU A 97 -22.98 7.39 11.71
N GLU A 98 -22.88 6.35 10.88
CA GLU A 98 -23.91 5.31 10.82
C GLU A 98 -24.00 4.55 12.14
N LEU A 99 -22.85 4.19 12.72
CA LEU A 99 -22.82 3.48 14.00
C LEU A 99 -23.39 4.32 15.14
N LYS A 100 -23.16 5.62 15.11
CA LYS A 100 -23.68 6.52 16.14
C LYS A 100 -25.20 6.49 16.21
N LYS A 101 -25.86 6.25 15.09
CA LYS A 101 -27.32 6.15 15.04
C LYS A 101 -27.86 4.97 15.84
N ASP A 102 -27.03 3.97 16.07
CA ASP A 102 -27.42 2.77 16.83
C ASP A 102 -27.25 2.94 18.33
N LEU A 103 -26.73 4.06 18.76
CA LEU A 103 -26.65 4.39 20.18
C LEU A 103 -27.98 5.04 20.63
#